data_a142993d4ddba32877748149c1cd9448
#
_entry.id   a142993d4ddba32877748149c1cd9448
#
_cell.length_a   1.000
_cell.length_b   1.000
_cell.length_c   1.000
_cell.angle_alpha   90.00
_cell.angle_beta   90.00
_cell.angle_gamma   90.00
#
_symmetry.space_group_name_H-M   'P 1'
#
loop_
_entity.id
_entity.type
_entity.pdbx_description
1 polymer ?
#
loop_
_entity_poly.entity_id
_entity_poly.type
_entity_poly.pdbx_seq_one_letter_code
_entity_poly.pdbx_strand_id
1 'polypeptide(L)'
;MRVLPENILDSLNNLRKTLFFLGSSDNSIIYNSLILIGLLLIIFAIIFKLFFSKNKNIPQKLIIAKKSLSPKGFTKFIDLHLHLDGAITVDIAKKLASLQKIKLPTNDDKKLEALLTVKEDCRNLDDFLNCFGLPVSLLQTYEGIREAVKLVADNIQKQGVIYAEFRFAPQLFTKKGMSQKEVIEAALEGIKLTSLKVNLILCFFRQGNNHAENLETLELAKQYLKKDGGVVALDIAGSEKLFPNPNFKDLFVKAKEYGIPFTIHAGEALGAESVRQAIEFGASRIGHGVRAYEDPEVVQLLKEREIPLEVCPTSNFQTCALEDMDKYPFLDFLEKGLKVTLNTDDMGIEGTYLAKEFENMEKKYNLTYEQKKTILLNSVNAAFTTEEVKAKLKEELGC
;
A
#
# COMPACT_ATOMS: atom_id res chain seq x y z
N MET A 1 -9.10 30.53 -25.79
CA MET A 1 -9.65 30.01 -27.07
C MET A 1 -8.48 29.72 -28.01
N ARG A 2 -8.11 28.46 -28.23
CA ARG A 2 -7.09 28.08 -29.21
C ARG A 2 -7.80 27.72 -30.49
N VAL A 3 -7.43 28.41 -31.55
CA VAL A 3 -7.96 28.22 -32.92
C VAL A 3 -7.56 26.82 -33.42
N LEU A 4 -8.48 26.07 -33.99
CA LEU A 4 -8.22 24.79 -34.65
C LEU A 4 -7.27 24.98 -35.84
N PRO A 5 -6.34 24.04 -36.09
CA PRO A 5 -5.45 24.10 -37.25
C PRO A 5 -6.23 24.12 -38.58
N GLU A 6 -5.80 24.94 -39.56
CA GLU A 6 -6.46 25.18 -40.84
C GLU A 6 -6.77 23.90 -41.64
N ASN A 7 -5.93 22.90 -41.54
CA ASN A 7 -6.15 21.61 -42.22
C ASN A 7 -7.35 20.80 -41.68
N ILE A 8 -7.83 21.07 -40.48
CA ILE A 8 -9.05 20.47 -39.93
C ILE A 8 -10.30 21.22 -40.43
N LEU A 9 -10.20 22.55 -40.55
CA LEU A 9 -11.28 23.37 -41.06
C LEU A 9 -11.59 23.05 -42.54
N ASP A 10 -10.54 22.84 -43.34
CA ASP A 10 -10.69 22.47 -44.75
C ASP A 10 -11.28 21.07 -44.95
N SER A 11 -10.93 20.12 -44.10
CA SER A 11 -11.50 18.78 -44.09
C SER A 11 -13.01 18.80 -43.76
N LEU A 12 -13.41 19.64 -42.79
CA LEU A 12 -14.80 19.80 -42.38
C LEU A 12 -15.65 20.50 -43.48
N ASN A 13 -15.08 21.48 -44.20
CA ASN A 13 -15.75 22.17 -45.28
C ASN A 13 -15.94 21.26 -46.51
N ASN A 14 -14.99 20.40 -46.82
CA ASN A 14 -15.11 19.40 -47.88
C ASN A 14 -16.16 18.33 -47.54
N LEU A 15 -16.23 17.89 -46.27
CA LEU A 15 -17.25 16.94 -45.81
C LEU A 15 -18.67 17.53 -45.93
N ARG A 16 -18.84 18.82 -45.61
CA ARG A 16 -20.13 19.52 -45.74
C ARG A 16 -20.61 19.61 -47.19
N LYS A 17 -19.72 19.78 -48.18
CA LYS A 17 -20.04 19.79 -49.60
C LYS A 17 -20.47 18.41 -50.12
N THR A 18 -19.84 17.35 -49.67
CA THR A 18 -20.14 15.96 -50.03
C THR A 18 -21.50 15.50 -49.49
N LEU A 19 -21.87 15.93 -48.28
CA LEU A 19 -23.16 15.61 -47.66
C LEU A 19 -24.36 16.30 -48.29
N PHE A 20 -24.15 17.45 -48.97
CA PHE A 20 -25.23 18.19 -49.68
C PHE A 20 -25.66 17.54 -51.00
N PHE A 21 -24.85 16.63 -51.57
CA PHE A 21 -25.12 15.99 -52.88
C PHE A 21 -25.85 14.65 -52.78
N LEU A 22 -26.14 14.12 -51.56
CA LEU A 22 -26.71 12.78 -51.35
C LEU A 22 -28.18 12.75 -50.90
N GLY A 23 -28.94 13.79 -51.16
CA GLY A 23 -30.31 13.90 -50.67
C GLY A 23 -31.39 13.75 -51.74
N SER A 24 -31.81 12.51 -52.10
CA SER A 24 -33.15 12.26 -52.63
C SER A 24 -33.48 10.76 -52.71
N SER A 25 -34.03 10.20 -51.66
CA SER A 25 -34.98 9.06 -51.60
C SER A 25 -35.21 8.61 -50.15
N ASP A 26 -36.39 8.10 -49.83
CA ASP A 26 -36.87 7.81 -48.45
C ASP A 26 -36.07 6.80 -47.59
N ASN A 27 -35.10 6.12 -48.19
CA ASN A 27 -34.14 5.26 -47.41
C ASN A 27 -32.89 6.03 -46.95
N SER A 28 -32.76 7.32 -47.26
CA SER A 28 -31.57 8.15 -47.00
C SER A 28 -31.44 8.56 -45.55
N ILE A 29 -32.53 8.63 -44.76
CA ILE A 29 -32.52 9.10 -43.39
C ILE A 29 -31.80 8.07 -42.47
N ILE A 30 -32.05 6.77 -42.69
CA ILE A 30 -31.39 5.70 -41.90
C ILE A 30 -29.91 5.60 -42.29
N TYR A 31 -29.56 5.70 -43.56
CA TYR A 31 -28.18 5.66 -44.04
C TYR A 31 -27.37 6.88 -43.58
N ASN A 32 -27.96 8.06 -43.61
CA ASN A 32 -27.31 9.29 -43.14
C ASN A 32 -27.14 9.31 -41.62
N SER A 33 -28.07 8.72 -40.86
CA SER A 33 -27.97 8.55 -39.41
C SER A 33 -26.84 7.58 -39.03
N LEU A 34 -26.67 6.48 -39.74
CA LEU A 34 -25.58 5.52 -39.54
C LEU A 34 -24.20 6.10 -39.88
N ILE A 35 -24.11 6.89 -40.97
CA ILE A 35 -22.88 7.60 -41.32
C ILE A 35 -22.53 8.67 -40.28
N LEU A 36 -23.52 9.40 -39.76
CA LEU A 36 -23.31 10.40 -38.71
C LEU A 36 -22.84 9.79 -37.40
N ILE A 37 -23.42 8.64 -37.00
CA ILE A 37 -22.98 7.87 -35.82
C ILE A 37 -21.57 7.35 -36.02
N GLY A 38 -21.22 6.82 -37.19
CA GLY A 38 -19.86 6.37 -37.52
C GLY A 38 -18.83 7.51 -37.47
N LEU A 39 -19.18 8.68 -37.96
CA LEU A 39 -18.32 9.88 -37.90
C LEU A 39 -18.15 10.41 -36.46
N LEU A 40 -19.22 10.40 -35.67
CA LEU A 40 -19.16 10.77 -34.27
C LEU A 40 -18.27 9.81 -33.46
N LEU A 41 -18.32 8.50 -33.71
CA LEU A 41 -17.46 7.51 -33.10
C LEU A 41 -15.99 7.69 -33.48
N ILE A 42 -15.72 8.04 -34.77
CA ILE A 42 -14.34 8.33 -35.22
C ILE A 42 -13.82 9.62 -34.58
N ILE A 43 -14.64 10.67 -34.51
CA ILE A 43 -14.29 11.93 -33.85
C ILE A 43 -14.04 11.69 -32.33
N PHE A 44 -14.88 10.89 -31.69
CA PHE A 44 -14.70 10.51 -30.28
C PHE A 44 -13.42 9.70 -30.08
N ALA A 45 -13.10 8.76 -30.97
CA ALA A 45 -11.85 7.99 -30.92
C ALA A 45 -10.61 8.87 -31.13
N ILE A 46 -10.69 9.89 -32.02
CA ILE A 46 -9.61 10.85 -32.27
C ILE A 46 -9.44 11.79 -31.06
N ILE A 47 -10.53 12.29 -30.51
CA ILE A 47 -10.51 13.13 -29.27
C ILE A 47 -9.99 12.32 -28.09
N PHE A 48 -10.45 11.08 -27.92
CA PHE A 48 -9.97 10.16 -26.90
C PHE A 48 -8.47 9.89 -27.06
N LYS A 49 -8.00 9.61 -28.28
CA LYS A 49 -6.57 9.40 -28.57
C LYS A 49 -5.72 10.66 -28.35
N LEU A 50 -6.25 11.86 -28.61
CA LEU A 50 -5.58 13.14 -28.38
C LEU A 50 -5.58 13.54 -26.91
N PHE A 51 -6.62 13.22 -26.14
CA PHE A 51 -6.68 13.48 -24.70
C PHE A 51 -5.84 12.47 -23.90
N PHE A 52 -5.87 11.19 -24.24
CA PHE A 52 -5.09 10.16 -23.57
C PHE A 52 -3.64 10.04 -24.07
N SER A 53 -3.30 10.55 -25.26
CA SER A 53 -1.92 10.61 -25.75
C SER A 53 -1.08 11.71 -25.10
N LYS A 54 -1.67 12.67 -24.38
CA LYS A 54 -0.93 13.76 -23.71
C LYS A 54 -0.48 13.47 -22.30
N ASN A 55 -0.88 12.33 -21.71
CA ASN A 55 -0.40 11.90 -20.39
C ASN A 55 0.75 10.86 -20.45
N LYS A 56 1.47 10.79 -21.56
CA LYS A 56 2.68 9.95 -21.72
C LYS A 56 3.96 10.69 -21.37
N ASN A 57 4.03 11.34 -20.23
CA ASN A 57 5.32 11.81 -19.68
C ASN A 57 5.32 11.74 -18.16
N ILE A 58 5.16 10.52 -17.65
CA ILE A 58 5.80 10.17 -16.38
C ILE A 58 7.13 9.53 -16.78
N PRO A 59 8.28 10.07 -16.42
CA PRO A 59 9.57 9.53 -16.83
C PRO A 59 9.81 8.18 -16.15
N GLN A 60 9.62 7.09 -16.89
CA GLN A 60 10.22 5.80 -16.56
C GLN A 60 11.74 5.88 -16.74
N LYS A 61 12.44 6.41 -15.76
CA LYS A 61 13.89 6.18 -15.57
C LYS A 61 14.25 6.60 -14.16
N LEU A 62 14.04 5.70 -13.21
CA LEU A 62 14.85 5.65 -12.00
C LEU A 62 15.15 4.20 -11.64
N ILE A 63 15.92 3.57 -12.51
CA ILE A 63 16.69 2.37 -12.17
C ILE A 63 17.95 2.87 -11.48
N ILE A 64 18.11 2.46 -10.22
CA ILE A 64 19.36 2.44 -9.45
C ILE A 64 20.21 3.70 -9.65
N ALA A 65 19.84 4.77 -8.98
CA ALA A 65 20.75 5.88 -8.74
C ALA A 65 21.36 5.71 -7.34
N LYS A 66 22.69 5.65 -7.32
CA LYS A 66 23.56 5.84 -6.17
C LYS A 66 22.96 6.79 -5.15
N LYS A 67 23.05 6.39 -3.83
CA LYS A 67 22.82 7.25 -2.66
C LYS A 67 21.89 8.43 -2.96
N SER A 68 20.58 8.23 -2.87
CA SER A 68 19.69 9.38 -2.82
C SER A 68 20.02 10.15 -1.54
N LEU A 69 20.20 11.43 -1.68
CA LEU A 69 20.34 12.33 -0.54
C LEU A 69 18.99 12.23 0.20
N SER A 70 19.05 11.73 1.45
CA SER A 70 17.90 11.78 2.37
C SER A 70 17.26 13.17 2.36
N PRO A 71 15.95 13.28 2.60
CA PRO A 71 15.30 14.59 2.78
C PRO A 71 16.14 15.44 3.70
N LYS A 72 16.44 16.70 3.31
CA LYS A 72 17.34 17.57 4.09
C LYS A 72 16.97 17.52 5.57
N GLY A 73 17.82 16.88 6.38
CA GLY A 73 17.72 16.83 7.83
C GLY A 73 17.50 15.46 8.47
N PHE A 74 16.87 14.49 7.81
CA PHE A 74 16.62 13.17 8.42
C PHE A 74 17.30 12.05 7.66
N THR A 75 18.01 11.18 8.38
CA THR A 75 18.68 9.96 7.86
C THR A 75 18.19 8.71 8.58
N LYS A 76 17.30 8.87 9.54
CA LYS A 76 16.74 7.80 10.35
C LYS A 76 15.22 7.83 10.27
N PHE A 77 14.61 6.67 10.15
CA PHE A 77 13.18 6.50 9.88
C PHE A 77 12.59 5.37 10.73
N ILE A 78 11.25 5.38 10.84
CA ILE A 78 10.47 4.37 11.58
C ILE A 78 9.35 3.91 10.65
N ASP A 79 9.25 2.60 10.41
CA ASP A 79 8.22 1.99 9.58
C ASP A 79 7.27 1.15 10.42
N LEU A 80 6.02 1.57 10.52
CA LEU A 80 5.00 0.92 11.33
C LEU A 80 4.03 0.08 10.51
N HIS A 81 4.14 0.12 9.15
CA HIS A 81 3.27 -0.57 8.23
C HIS A 81 4.08 -1.16 7.08
N LEU A 82 4.62 -2.36 7.30
CA LEU A 82 5.44 -3.09 6.34
C LEU A 82 5.04 -4.57 6.31
N HIS A 83 4.48 -5.03 5.18
CA HIS A 83 4.15 -6.43 4.98
C HIS A 83 5.40 -7.25 4.67
N LEU A 84 5.61 -8.35 5.38
CA LEU A 84 6.78 -9.21 5.21
C LEU A 84 6.85 -9.82 3.80
N ASP A 85 5.73 -10.31 3.31
CA ASP A 85 5.59 -10.88 1.97
C ASP A 85 5.67 -9.81 0.88
N GLY A 86 5.12 -8.63 1.11
CA GLY A 86 5.23 -7.49 0.21
C GLY A 86 6.63 -6.84 0.15
N ALA A 87 7.49 -7.16 1.11
CA ALA A 87 8.85 -6.61 1.18
C ALA A 87 9.91 -7.45 0.43
N ILE A 88 9.52 -8.51 -0.27
CA ILE A 88 10.43 -9.41 -0.99
C ILE A 88 10.91 -8.77 -2.30
N THR A 89 12.11 -8.22 -2.28
CA THR A 89 12.79 -7.67 -3.47
C THR A 89 13.42 -8.79 -4.32
N VAL A 90 13.86 -8.46 -5.54
CA VAL A 90 14.59 -9.40 -6.44
C VAL A 90 15.77 -10.06 -5.73
N ASP A 91 16.60 -9.28 -5.03
CA ASP A 91 17.77 -9.80 -4.33
C ASP A 91 17.40 -10.74 -3.18
N ILE A 92 16.33 -10.40 -2.43
CA ILE A 92 15.82 -11.24 -1.35
C ILE A 92 15.22 -12.53 -1.92
N ALA A 93 14.41 -12.44 -2.98
CA ALA A 93 13.80 -13.59 -3.64
C ALA A 93 14.88 -14.60 -4.13
N LYS A 94 15.95 -14.12 -4.76
CA LYS A 94 17.08 -14.96 -5.21
C LYS A 94 17.78 -15.66 -4.04
N LYS A 95 18.02 -14.95 -2.94
CA LYS A 95 18.65 -15.52 -1.73
C LYS A 95 17.76 -16.58 -1.09
N LEU A 96 16.46 -16.29 -0.92
CA LEU A 96 15.50 -17.26 -0.38
C LEU A 96 15.36 -18.51 -1.27
N ALA A 97 15.29 -18.31 -2.58
CA ALA A 97 15.21 -19.41 -3.53
C ALA A 97 16.47 -20.28 -3.50
N SER A 98 17.66 -19.67 -3.48
CA SER A 98 18.94 -20.37 -3.37
C SER A 98 19.04 -21.20 -2.09
N LEU A 99 18.70 -20.58 -0.95
CA LEU A 99 18.73 -21.23 0.37
C LEU A 99 17.81 -22.45 0.43
N GLN A 100 16.59 -22.31 -0.08
CA GLN A 100 15.56 -23.36 -0.05
C GLN A 100 15.65 -24.31 -1.26
N LYS A 101 16.62 -24.14 -2.18
CA LYS A 101 16.76 -24.89 -3.44
C LYS A 101 15.48 -24.83 -4.30
N ILE A 102 14.78 -23.69 -4.27
CA ILE A 102 13.58 -23.42 -5.07
C ILE A 102 14.03 -22.88 -6.43
N LYS A 103 13.48 -23.44 -7.51
CA LYS A 103 13.71 -22.93 -8.87
C LYS A 103 12.81 -21.71 -9.10
N LEU A 104 13.42 -20.54 -9.31
CA LEU A 104 12.68 -19.33 -9.71
C LEU A 104 12.16 -19.46 -11.15
N PRO A 105 11.07 -18.75 -11.50
CA PRO A 105 10.52 -18.75 -12.86
C PRO A 105 11.51 -18.29 -13.93
N THR A 106 12.45 -17.42 -13.52
CA THR A 106 13.50 -16.88 -14.40
C THR A 106 14.75 -16.51 -13.59
N ASN A 107 15.92 -16.52 -14.25
CA ASN A 107 17.18 -16.00 -13.70
C ASN A 107 17.50 -14.57 -14.18
N ASP A 108 16.68 -14.01 -15.06
CA ASP A 108 16.82 -12.66 -15.56
C ASP A 108 16.20 -11.70 -14.54
N ASP A 109 17.00 -10.76 -14.02
CA ASP A 109 16.57 -9.86 -12.94
C ASP A 109 15.42 -8.96 -13.34
N LYS A 110 15.38 -8.47 -14.58
CA LYS A 110 14.29 -7.61 -15.07
C LYS A 110 12.97 -8.38 -15.20
N LYS A 111 13.06 -9.64 -15.65
CA LYS A 111 11.87 -10.50 -15.72
C LYS A 111 11.41 -10.91 -14.34
N LEU A 112 12.33 -11.14 -13.41
CA LEU A 112 11.99 -11.45 -12.03
C LEU A 112 11.36 -10.23 -11.32
N GLU A 113 11.91 -9.02 -11.53
CA GLU A 113 11.34 -7.77 -11.07
C GLU A 113 9.90 -7.58 -11.58
N ALA A 114 9.66 -7.82 -12.88
CA ALA A 114 8.31 -7.72 -13.47
C ALA A 114 7.31 -8.76 -12.92
N LEU A 115 7.78 -9.85 -12.28
CA LEU A 115 6.95 -10.84 -11.59
C LEU A 115 6.71 -10.50 -10.11
N LEU A 116 7.57 -9.68 -9.52
CA LEU A 116 7.52 -9.29 -8.12
C LEU A 116 6.86 -7.92 -7.92
N THR A 117 6.86 -7.06 -8.94
CA THR A 117 6.36 -5.69 -8.81
C THR A 117 4.98 -5.50 -9.43
N VAL A 118 4.25 -4.54 -8.90
CA VAL A 118 2.95 -4.14 -9.44
C VAL A 118 3.10 -3.64 -10.88
N LYS A 119 2.13 -3.95 -11.72
CA LYS A 119 2.10 -3.55 -13.11
C LYS A 119 1.55 -2.12 -13.26
N GLU A 120 1.98 -1.44 -14.34
CA GLU A 120 1.53 -0.07 -14.65
C GLU A 120 0.01 0.04 -14.91
N ASP A 121 -0.65 -1.06 -15.23
CA ASP A 121 -2.08 -1.14 -15.51
C ASP A 121 -2.91 -1.56 -14.28
N CYS A 122 -2.32 -1.61 -13.11
CA CYS A 122 -3.02 -1.83 -11.84
C CYS A 122 -4.07 -0.73 -11.61
N ARG A 123 -5.30 -1.11 -11.29
CA ARG A 123 -6.44 -0.21 -11.20
C ARG A 123 -7.13 -0.19 -9.85
N ASN A 124 -6.82 -1.13 -9.00
CA ASN A 124 -7.46 -1.28 -7.70
C ASN A 124 -6.65 -2.26 -6.82
N LEU A 125 -7.02 -2.33 -5.55
CA LEU A 125 -6.39 -3.22 -4.58
C LEU A 125 -6.44 -4.71 -4.99
N ASP A 126 -7.52 -5.18 -5.60
CA ASP A 126 -7.63 -6.60 -6.00
C ASP A 126 -6.63 -6.95 -7.13
N ASP A 127 -6.40 -6.03 -8.09
CA ASP A 127 -5.36 -6.17 -9.11
C ASP A 127 -3.96 -6.20 -8.48
N PHE A 128 -3.71 -5.36 -7.47
CA PHE A 128 -2.47 -5.29 -6.71
C PHE A 128 -2.17 -6.60 -5.96
N LEU A 129 -3.16 -7.17 -5.28
CA LEU A 129 -3.02 -8.41 -4.52
C LEU A 129 -2.59 -9.62 -5.38
N ASN A 130 -2.77 -9.57 -6.70
CA ASN A 130 -2.28 -10.63 -7.60
C ASN A 130 -0.74 -10.71 -7.67
N CYS A 131 0.00 -9.70 -7.21
CA CYS A 131 1.47 -9.69 -7.21
C CYS A 131 2.08 -10.58 -6.12
N PHE A 132 1.31 -10.98 -5.09
CA PHE A 132 1.82 -11.74 -3.95
C PHE A 132 2.14 -13.22 -4.23
N GLY A 133 1.76 -13.75 -5.39
CA GLY A 133 1.91 -15.17 -5.70
C GLY A 133 3.34 -15.70 -5.55
N LEU A 134 4.33 -15.01 -6.13
CA LEU A 134 5.74 -15.41 -6.05
C LEU A 134 6.33 -15.15 -4.64
N PRO A 135 6.19 -13.95 -4.02
CA PRO A 135 6.64 -13.72 -2.66
C PRO A 135 6.12 -14.76 -1.66
N VAL A 136 4.82 -14.98 -1.61
CA VAL A 136 4.20 -15.97 -0.70
C VAL A 136 4.72 -17.38 -0.94
N SER A 137 5.04 -17.76 -2.20
CA SER A 137 5.60 -19.08 -2.52
C SER A 137 6.99 -19.34 -1.92
N LEU A 138 7.76 -18.28 -1.66
CA LEU A 138 9.09 -18.33 -1.04
C LEU A 138 9.05 -18.38 0.49
N LEU A 139 7.89 -18.15 1.10
CA LEU A 139 7.68 -18.08 2.56
C LEU A 139 6.95 -19.32 3.11
N GLN A 140 7.03 -20.46 2.41
CA GLN A 140 6.30 -21.68 2.77
C GLN A 140 7.13 -22.67 3.61
N THR A 141 8.29 -22.26 4.13
CA THR A 141 9.14 -23.08 5.00
C THR A 141 9.63 -22.28 6.20
N TYR A 142 9.90 -22.96 7.31
CA TYR A 142 10.44 -22.35 8.53
C TYR A 142 11.70 -21.53 8.23
N GLU A 143 12.64 -22.11 7.51
CA GLU A 143 13.88 -21.43 7.13
C GLU A 143 13.63 -20.25 6.19
N GLY A 144 12.68 -20.37 5.24
CA GLY A 144 12.31 -19.29 4.33
C GLY A 144 11.78 -18.07 5.06
N ILE A 145 10.90 -18.26 6.04
CA ILE A 145 10.33 -17.18 6.84
C ILE A 145 11.40 -16.54 7.74
N ARG A 146 12.16 -17.37 8.46
CA ARG A 146 13.23 -16.89 9.35
C ARG A 146 14.23 -16.01 8.60
N GLU A 147 14.71 -16.48 7.45
CA GLU A 147 15.66 -15.72 6.64
C GLU A 147 15.02 -14.51 5.94
N ALA A 148 13.74 -14.59 5.56
CA ALA A 148 13.05 -13.44 4.98
C ALA A 148 12.97 -12.27 5.98
N VAL A 149 12.57 -12.52 7.23
CA VAL A 149 12.55 -11.51 8.28
C VAL A 149 13.92 -10.86 8.46
N LYS A 150 14.98 -11.67 8.56
CA LYS A 150 16.35 -11.18 8.65
C LYS A 150 16.75 -10.32 7.43
N LEU A 151 16.54 -10.83 6.24
CA LEU A 151 16.97 -10.17 5.00
C LEU A 151 16.20 -8.86 4.75
N VAL A 152 14.91 -8.82 5.04
CA VAL A 152 14.10 -7.60 4.97
C VAL A 152 14.60 -6.57 5.99
N ALA A 153 14.78 -7.00 7.24
CA ALA A 153 15.29 -6.12 8.30
C ALA A 153 16.68 -5.54 7.96
N ASP A 154 17.61 -6.38 7.51
CA ASP A 154 18.96 -5.93 7.10
C ASP A 154 18.92 -5.00 5.88
N ASN A 155 17.93 -5.17 4.99
CA ASN A 155 17.74 -4.31 3.82
C ASN A 155 17.26 -2.91 4.20
N ILE A 156 16.18 -2.82 5.00
CA ILE A 156 15.61 -1.52 5.40
C ILE A 156 16.52 -0.77 6.38
N GLN A 157 17.27 -1.48 7.24
CA GLN A 157 18.27 -0.86 8.12
C GLN A 157 19.35 -0.11 7.33
N LYS A 158 19.81 -0.66 6.20
CA LYS A 158 20.76 0.01 5.29
C LYS A 158 20.17 1.26 4.64
N GLN A 159 18.85 1.37 4.60
CA GLN A 159 18.10 2.52 4.07
C GLN A 159 17.78 3.56 5.15
N GLY A 160 18.27 3.36 6.39
CA GLY A 160 18.10 4.30 7.49
C GLY A 160 16.93 4.00 8.43
N VAL A 161 16.22 2.89 8.26
CA VAL A 161 15.18 2.48 9.22
C VAL A 161 15.86 2.03 10.53
N ILE A 162 15.42 2.58 11.65
CA ILE A 162 15.94 2.27 13.00
C ILE A 162 14.96 1.45 13.85
N TYR A 163 13.69 1.39 13.44
CA TYR A 163 12.64 0.59 14.06
C TYR A 163 11.58 0.24 13.01
N ALA A 164 11.08 -0.99 13.04
CA ALA A 164 10.02 -1.43 12.16
C ALA A 164 9.03 -2.38 12.84
N GLU A 165 7.78 -2.39 12.36
CA GLU A 165 6.77 -3.38 12.72
C GLU A 165 6.40 -4.16 11.45
N PHE A 166 6.86 -5.42 11.38
CA PHE A 166 6.53 -6.30 10.26
C PHE A 166 5.19 -6.96 10.49
N ARG A 167 4.33 -6.91 9.48
CA ARG A 167 3.02 -7.57 9.51
C ARG A 167 2.92 -8.67 8.48
N PHE A 168 2.17 -9.71 8.79
CA PHE A 168 1.87 -10.83 7.88
C PHE A 168 0.71 -11.67 8.43
N ALA A 169 0.00 -12.36 7.52
CA ALA A 169 -1.04 -13.32 7.87
C ALA A 169 -0.43 -14.74 7.94
N PRO A 170 -0.25 -15.35 9.13
CA PRO A 170 0.43 -16.63 9.26
C PRO A 170 -0.20 -17.76 8.44
N GLN A 171 -1.52 -17.75 8.31
CA GLN A 171 -2.29 -18.74 7.55
C GLN A 171 -1.92 -18.81 6.06
N LEU A 172 -1.32 -17.76 5.47
CA LEU A 172 -0.89 -17.76 4.08
C LEU A 172 0.37 -18.60 3.84
N PHE A 173 1.12 -18.94 4.89
CA PHE A 173 2.42 -19.61 4.80
C PHE A 173 2.39 -21.07 5.23
N THR A 174 1.20 -21.67 5.30
CA THR A 174 0.98 -23.06 5.77
C THR A 174 0.85 -24.10 4.65
N LYS A 175 0.93 -23.69 3.37
CA LYS A 175 0.63 -24.56 2.20
C LYS A 175 1.57 -25.77 2.06
N LYS A 176 2.76 -25.74 2.68
CA LYS A 176 3.71 -26.86 2.70
C LYS A 176 3.71 -27.64 4.02
N GLY A 177 2.65 -27.51 4.81
CA GLY A 177 2.41 -28.32 6.00
C GLY A 177 2.90 -27.71 7.32
N MET A 178 3.42 -26.47 7.33
CA MET A 178 3.64 -25.76 8.57
C MET A 178 2.31 -25.35 9.22
N SER A 179 2.25 -25.39 10.55
CA SER A 179 1.21 -24.73 11.33
C SER A 179 1.43 -23.22 11.40
N GLN A 180 0.39 -22.45 11.68
CA GLN A 180 0.54 -21.01 11.94
C GLN A 180 1.50 -20.74 13.11
N LYS A 181 1.52 -21.62 14.10
CA LYS A 181 2.46 -21.56 15.23
C LYS A 181 3.92 -21.59 14.73
N GLU A 182 4.28 -22.57 13.90
CA GLU A 182 5.64 -22.70 13.35
C GLU A 182 6.01 -21.48 12.47
N VAL A 183 5.05 -20.92 11.73
CA VAL A 183 5.24 -19.67 10.98
C VAL A 183 5.63 -18.52 11.89
N ILE A 184 4.92 -18.33 12.99
CA ILE A 184 5.19 -17.28 13.99
C ILE A 184 6.55 -17.53 14.67
N GLU A 185 6.84 -18.75 15.06
CA GLU A 185 8.13 -19.12 15.69
C GLU A 185 9.32 -18.87 14.76
N ALA A 186 9.18 -19.17 13.46
CA ALA A 186 10.19 -18.86 12.45
C ALA A 186 10.44 -17.35 12.33
N ALA A 187 9.37 -16.54 12.30
CA ALA A 187 9.50 -15.09 12.27
C ALA A 187 10.14 -14.53 13.56
N LEU A 188 9.77 -15.07 14.73
CA LEU A 188 10.38 -14.71 16.03
C LEU A 188 11.87 -15.09 16.10
N GLU A 189 12.29 -16.16 15.45
CA GLU A 189 13.72 -16.45 15.31
C GLU A 189 14.40 -15.47 14.34
N GLY A 190 13.73 -15.12 13.24
CA GLY A 190 14.24 -14.17 12.26
C GLY A 190 14.58 -12.80 12.85
N ILE A 191 13.74 -12.25 13.74
CA ILE A 191 14.02 -10.97 14.41
C ILE A 191 15.24 -11.02 15.35
N LYS A 192 15.65 -12.20 15.83
CA LYS A 192 16.86 -12.36 16.66
C LYS A 192 18.15 -12.36 15.81
N LEU A 193 18.05 -12.54 14.50
CA LEU A 193 19.19 -12.61 13.59
C LEU A 193 19.60 -11.27 12.98
N THR A 194 18.86 -10.20 13.26
CA THR A 194 19.16 -8.84 12.80
C THR A 194 19.48 -7.93 13.99
N SER A 195 20.22 -6.85 13.70
CA SER A 195 20.47 -5.77 14.68
C SER A 195 19.39 -4.69 14.66
N LEU A 196 18.54 -4.66 13.63
CA LEU A 196 17.40 -3.75 13.57
C LEU A 196 16.38 -4.14 14.65
N LYS A 197 15.85 -3.15 15.34
CA LYS A 197 14.74 -3.35 16.26
C LYS A 197 13.45 -3.58 15.45
N VAL A 198 12.94 -4.82 15.53
CA VAL A 198 11.73 -5.25 14.80
C VAL A 198 10.74 -5.86 15.76
N ASN A 199 9.47 -5.49 15.64
CA ASN A 199 8.33 -6.14 16.25
C ASN A 199 7.43 -6.79 15.18
N LEU A 200 6.57 -7.72 15.57
CA LEU A 200 5.69 -8.45 14.67
C LEU A 200 4.22 -8.10 14.96
N ILE A 201 3.45 -7.91 13.91
CA ILE A 201 1.99 -7.76 13.93
C ILE A 201 1.40 -8.95 13.17
N LEU A 202 0.50 -9.72 13.78
CA LEU A 202 -0.15 -10.83 13.12
C LEU A 202 -1.45 -10.34 12.45
N CYS A 203 -1.59 -10.62 11.15
CA CYS A 203 -2.78 -10.23 10.41
C CYS A 203 -3.81 -11.36 10.40
N PHE A 204 -5.05 -11.03 10.71
CA PHE A 204 -6.18 -11.75 10.15
C PHE A 204 -6.16 -11.59 8.63
N PHE A 205 -6.73 -12.53 7.91
CA PHE A 205 -6.80 -12.42 6.47
C PHE A 205 -8.26 -12.35 5.99
N ARG A 206 -8.54 -11.42 5.10
CA ARG A 206 -9.87 -11.18 4.55
C ARG A 206 -10.19 -12.22 3.49
N GLN A 207 -10.92 -13.25 3.88
CA GLN A 207 -11.41 -14.31 3.00
C GLN A 207 -12.74 -14.86 3.54
N GLY A 208 -13.59 -15.44 2.65
CA GLY A 208 -14.94 -15.82 3.02
C GLY A 208 -15.10 -17.04 3.93
N ASN A 209 -14.11 -17.93 3.99
CA ASN A 209 -14.24 -19.24 4.67
C ASN A 209 -13.05 -19.56 5.59
N ASN A 210 -12.39 -18.53 6.14
CA ASN A 210 -11.19 -18.72 6.98
C ASN A 210 -11.35 -18.18 8.41
N HIS A 211 -12.57 -18.18 8.91
CA HIS A 211 -12.82 -17.71 10.29
C HIS A 211 -12.09 -18.54 11.34
N ALA A 212 -12.00 -19.87 11.14
CA ALA A 212 -11.27 -20.76 12.05
C ALA A 212 -9.76 -20.45 12.05
N GLU A 213 -9.16 -20.20 10.89
CA GLU A 213 -7.76 -19.82 10.75
C GLU A 213 -7.48 -18.44 11.38
N ASN A 214 -8.42 -17.50 11.26
CA ASN A 214 -8.32 -16.20 11.93
C ASN A 214 -8.45 -16.34 13.44
N LEU A 215 -9.31 -17.23 13.95
CA LEU A 215 -9.38 -17.53 15.38
C LEU A 215 -8.08 -18.18 15.89
N GLU A 216 -7.48 -19.08 15.14
CA GLU A 216 -6.15 -19.64 15.46
C GLU A 216 -5.09 -18.53 15.54
N THR A 217 -5.07 -17.61 14.55
CA THR A 217 -4.18 -16.43 14.57
C THR A 217 -4.37 -15.61 15.84
N LEU A 218 -5.62 -15.38 16.27
CA LEU A 218 -5.95 -14.63 17.49
C LEU A 218 -5.41 -15.31 18.75
N GLU A 219 -5.64 -16.63 18.90
CA GLU A 219 -5.19 -17.39 20.06
C GLU A 219 -3.65 -17.45 20.12
N LEU A 220 -3.00 -17.59 18.96
CA LEU A 220 -1.54 -17.52 18.86
C LEU A 220 -1.01 -16.12 19.16
N ALA A 221 -1.67 -15.05 18.70
CA ALA A 221 -1.29 -13.70 19.08
C ALA A 221 -1.36 -13.50 20.60
N LYS A 222 -2.40 -14.00 21.26
CA LYS A 222 -2.51 -14.00 22.73
C LYS A 222 -1.35 -14.75 23.40
N GLN A 223 -1.01 -15.93 22.86
CA GLN A 223 0.06 -16.78 23.41
C GLN A 223 1.44 -16.12 23.31
N TYR A 224 1.73 -15.44 22.17
CA TYR A 224 3.03 -14.85 21.87
C TYR A 224 3.12 -13.35 22.16
N LEU A 225 2.05 -12.74 22.71
CA LEU A 225 1.99 -11.30 22.99
C LEU A 225 3.14 -10.84 23.89
N LYS A 226 3.82 -9.82 23.42
CA LYS A 226 4.86 -9.11 24.17
C LYS A 226 4.67 -7.60 24.03
N LYS A 227 5.29 -6.84 24.91
CA LYS A 227 5.33 -5.38 24.78
C LYS A 227 6.42 -4.91 23.82
N ASP A 228 7.42 -5.76 23.55
CA ASP A 228 8.55 -5.46 22.66
C ASP A 228 9.33 -6.74 22.33
N GLY A 229 10.02 -6.78 21.18
CA GLY A 229 10.84 -7.91 20.74
C GLY A 229 10.03 -9.19 20.47
N GLY A 230 8.85 -9.08 19.91
CA GLY A 230 7.97 -10.21 19.61
C GLY A 230 6.70 -9.81 18.88
N VAL A 231 5.63 -10.60 19.06
CA VAL A 231 4.29 -10.24 18.60
C VAL A 231 3.75 -9.16 19.52
N VAL A 232 3.41 -8.00 18.97
CA VAL A 232 2.99 -6.83 19.77
C VAL A 232 1.55 -6.39 19.50
N ALA A 233 0.97 -6.80 18.37
CA ALA A 233 -0.36 -6.36 17.96
C ALA A 233 -0.98 -7.32 16.95
N LEU A 234 -2.25 -7.05 16.63
CA LEU A 234 -3.00 -7.65 15.52
C LEU A 234 -3.31 -6.60 14.44
N ASP A 235 -3.66 -7.11 13.25
CA ASP A 235 -4.19 -6.34 12.13
C ASP A 235 -5.15 -7.21 11.31
N ILE A 236 -5.69 -6.70 10.22
CA ILE A 236 -6.40 -7.45 9.19
C ILE A 236 -6.00 -6.94 7.81
N ALA A 237 -5.59 -7.85 6.92
CA ALA A 237 -5.13 -7.56 5.57
C ALA A 237 -5.95 -8.29 4.50
N GLY A 238 -5.81 -7.89 3.24
CA GLY A 238 -6.52 -8.45 2.08
C GLY A 238 -7.64 -7.54 1.60
N SER A 239 -8.49 -8.03 0.68
CA SER A 239 -9.50 -7.21 -0.01
C SER A 239 -10.54 -6.61 0.93
N GLU A 240 -10.38 -5.34 1.28
CA GLU A 240 -11.34 -4.58 2.10
C GLU A 240 -12.71 -4.52 1.44
N LYS A 241 -12.75 -4.37 0.11
CA LYS A 241 -13.97 -4.24 -0.68
C LYS A 241 -14.81 -5.52 -0.68
N LEU A 242 -14.17 -6.68 -0.83
CA LEU A 242 -14.87 -7.97 -0.87
C LEU A 242 -15.26 -8.45 0.52
N PHE A 243 -14.46 -8.15 1.53
CA PHE A 243 -14.65 -8.61 2.90
C PHE A 243 -14.50 -7.43 3.88
N PRO A 244 -15.55 -6.62 4.06
CA PRO A 244 -15.53 -5.41 4.88
C PRO A 244 -15.38 -5.71 6.38
N ASN A 245 -14.97 -4.71 7.15
CA ASN A 245 -14.68 -4.79 8.58
C ASN A 245 -15.77 -5.46 9.43
N PRO A 246 -17.09 -5.24 9.21
CA PRO A 246 -18.12 -5.88 10.01
C PRO A 246 -18.08 -7.41 10.03
N ASN A 247 -17.54 -8.05 8.98
CA ASN A 247 -17.41 -9.50 8.89
C ASN A 247 -16.43 -10.09 9.93
N PHE A 248 -15.59 -9.25 10.53
CA PHE A 248 -14.51 -9.65 11.46
C PHE A 248 -14.63 -8.99 12.85
N LYS A 249 -15.78 -8.35 13.12
CA LYS A 249 -16.02 -7.61 14.37
C LYS A 249 -15.79 -8.47 15.62
N ASP A 250 -16.24 -9.71 15.59
CA ASP A 250 -16.14 -10.64 16.72
C ASP A 250 -14.67 -10.97 17.08
N LEU A 251 -13.76 -11.01 16.09
CA LEU A 251 -12.32 -11.20 16.31
C LEU A 251 -11.72 -10.02 17.05
N PHE A 252 -12.07 -8.78 16.66
CA PHE A 252 -11.57 -7.58 17.32
C PHE A 252 -12.18 -7.37 18.72
N VAL A 253 -13.45 -7.78 18.93
CA VAL A 253 -14.05 -7.81 20.26
C VAL A 253 -13.26 -8.75 21.17
N LYS A 254 -12.93 -9.97 20.71
CA LYS A 254 -12.09 -10.90 21.48
C LYS A 254 -10.65 -10.41 21.66
N ALA A 255 -10.05 -9.78 20.63
CA ALA A 255 -8.72 -9.19 20.77
C ALA A 255 -8.69 -8.15 21.90
N LYS A 256 -9.72 -7.29 21.97
CA LYS A 256 -9.89 -6.32 23.05
C LYS A 256 -10.08 -6.98 24.43
N GLU A 257 -10.87 -8.05 24.52
CA GLU A 257 -11.04 -8.83 25.74
C GLU A 257 -9.71 -9.46 26.22
N TYR A 258 -8.86 -9.87 25.29
CA TYR A 258 -7.52 -10.41 25.57
C TYR A 258 -6.47 -9.32 25.86
N GLY A 259 -6.84 -8.04 25.73
CA GLY A 259 -5.92 -6.92 25.93
C GLY A 259 -4.85 -6.81 24.85
N ILE A 260 -5.09 -7.37 23.66
CA ILE A 260 -4.17 -7.29 22.52
C ILE A 260 -4.46 -5.99 21.78
N PRO A 261 -3.47 -5.07 21.64
CA PRO A 261 -3.63 -3.90 20.80
C PRO A 261 -3.74 -4.31 19.32
N PHE A 262 -4.40 -3.47 18.51
CA PHE A 262 -4.52 -3.75 17.09
C PHE A 262 -4.62 -2.47 16.26
N THR A 263 -4.14 -2.56 15.05
CA THR A 263 -4.44 -1.68 13.93
C THR A 263 -5.49 -2.36 13.03
N ILE A 264 -6.11 -1.63 12.13
CA ILE A 264 -7.07 -2.18 11.15
C ILE A 264 -6.87 -1.48 9.82
N HIS A 265 -6.59 -2.23 8.74
CA HIS A 265 -6.69 -1.69 7.38
C HIS A 265 -8.12 -1.22 7.15
N ALA A 266 -8.30 0.07 6.94
CA ALA A 266 -9.60 0.69 6.73
C ALA A 266 -9.49 1.98 5.94
N GLY A 267 -10.45 2.24 5.06
CA GLY A 267 -10.46 3.46 4.26
C GLY A 267 -9.37 3.51 3.20
N GLU A 268 -8.99 2.36 2.67
CA GLU A 268 -8.16 2.19 1.48
C GLU A 268 -9.05 1.93 0.25
N ALA A 269 -9.75 0.81 0.21
CA ALA A 269 -10.67 0.44 -0.87
C ALA A 269 -12.13 0.81 -0.58
N LEU A 270 -12.52 0.95 0.70
CA LEU A 270 -13.82 1.45 1.14
C LEU A 270 -13.70 2.86 1.73
N GLY A 271 -14.84 3.57 1.82
CA GLY A 271 -14.90 4.96 2.27
C GLY A 271 -14.75 5.17 3.78
N ALA A 272 -15.03 6.39 4.24
CA ALA A 272 -14.90 6.82 5.63
C ALA A 272 -15.66 5.95 6.64
N GLU A 273 -16.76 5.30 6.24
CA GLU A 273 -17.51 4.40 7.10
C GLU A 273 -16.67 3.20 7.57
N SER A 274 -15.78 2.67 6.74
CA SER A 274 -14.85 1.61 7.12
C SER A 274 -13.89 2.09 8.22
N VAL A 275 -13.42 3.33 8.13
CA VAL A 275 -12.57 3.95 9.16
C VAL A 275 -13.38 4.13 10.46
N ARG A 276 -14.63 4.61 10.39
CA ARG A 276 -15.53 4.73 11.55
C ARG A 276 -15.68 3.40 12.27
N GLN A 277 -15.95 2.32 11.53
CA GLN A 277 -16.09 0.97 12.08
C GLN A 277 -14.81 0.50 12.79
N ALA A 278 -13.64 0.72 12.19
CA ALA A 278 -12.36 0.38 12.82
C ALA A 278 -12.15 1.13 14.15
N ILE A 279 -12.50 2.42 14.21
CA ILE A 279 -12.47 3.22 15.44
C ILE A 279 -13.44 2.66 16.50
N GLU A 280 -14.63 2.28 16.10
CA GLU A 280 -15.67 1.71 16.99
C GLU A 280 -15.26 0.34 17.54
N PHE A 281 -14.55 -0.47 16.75
CA PHE A 281 -13.99 -1.75 17.23
C PHE A 281 -12.89 -1.54 18.28
N GLY A 282 -12.31 -0.34 18.32
CA GLY A 282 -11.30 0.04 19.30
C GLY A 282 -9.88 -0.05 18.77
N ALA A 283 -9.70 0.09 17.45
CA ALA A 283 -8.37 0.14 16.85
C ALA A 283 -7.50 1.23 17.49
N SER A 284 -6.27 0.89 17.81
CA SER A 284 -5.27 1.81 18.35
C SER A 284 -4.62 2.65 17.25
N ARG A 285 -4.65 2.17 16.01
CA ARG A 285 -4.20 2.84 14.79
C ARG A 285 -5.10 2.39 13.63
N ILE A 286 -5.04 3.14 12.53
CA ILE A 286 -5.75 2.78 11.29
C ILE A 286 -4.72 2.61 10.19
N GLY A 287 -4.67 1.42 9.57
CA GLY A 287 -3.93 1.18 8.34
C GLY A 287 -4.54 2.01 7.21
N HIS A 288 -3.72 2.77 6.50
CA HIS A 288 -4.08 3.77 5.48
C HIS A 288 -4.97 4.89 6.00
N GLY A 289 -6.27 4.68 6.11
CA GLY A 289 -7.23 5.68 6.57
C GLY A 289 -7.42 6.85 5.61
N VAL A 290 -6.92 6.76 4.37
CA VAL A 290 -6.85 7.90 3.44
C VAL A 290 -8.22 8.39 3.02
N ARG A 291 -9.24 7.52 2.99
CA ARG A 291 -10.62 7.90 2.64
C ARG A 291 -11.44 8.45 3.80
N ALA A 292 -10.83 8.63 4.98
CA ALA A 292 -11.48 9.33 6.11
C ALA A 292 -11.94 10.75 5.75
N TYR A 293 -11.26 11.42 4.79
CA TYR A 293 -11.61 12.78 4.35
C TYR A 293 -13.03 12.90 3.77
N GLU A 294 -13.63 11.79 3.32
CA GLU A 294 -14.97 11.75 2.74
C GLU A 294 -16.07 12.08 3.77
N ASP A 295 -15.76 11.97 5.08
CA ASP A 295 -16.68 12.29 6.16
C ASP A 295 -15.97 13.17 7.23
N PRO A 296 -16.33 14.46 7.34
CA PRO A 296 -15.74 15.35 8.35
C PRO A 296 -15.92 14.89 9.80
N GLU A 297 -16.98 14.13 10.11
CA GLU A 297 -17.19 13.59 11.46
C GLU A 297 -16.17 12.50 11.79
N VAL A 298 -15.80 11.66 10.79
CA VAL A 298 -14.76 10.65 10.95
C VAL A 298 -13.40 11.30 11.16
N VAL A 299 -13.09 12.37 10.41
CA VAL A 299 -11.87 13.17 10.60
C VAL A 299 -11.83 13.75 12.01
N GLN A 300 -12.94 14.32 12.49
CA GLN A 300 -13.04 14.87 13.83
C GLN A 300 -12.87 13.78 14.90
N LEU A 301 -13.46 12.60 14.71
CA LEU A 301 -13.36 11.45 15.62
C LEU A 301 -11.92 10.94 15.73
N LEU A 302 -11.19 10.82 14.61
CA LEU A 302 -9.77 10.48 14.59
C LEU A 302 -8.92 11.45 15.40
N LYS A 303 -9.19 12.75 15.23
CA LYS A 303 -8.50 13.82 15.95
C LYS A 303 -8.78 13.79 17.46
N GLU A 304 -10.05 13.71 17.86
CA GLU A 304 -10.48 13.70 19.26
C GLU A 304 -9.94 12.49 20.03
N ARG A 305 -9.89 11.33 19.38
CA ARG A 305 -9.37 10.10 19.97
C ARG A 305 -7.86 9.94 19.76
N GLU A 306 -7.22 10.89 19.10
CA GLU A 306 -5.79 10.88 18.78
C GLU A 306 -5.31 9.58 18.10
N ILE A 307 -6.15 8.95 17.25
CA ILE A 307 -5.85 7.69 16.58
C ILE A 307 -4.92 7.97 15.38
N PRO A 308 -3.71 7.36 15.34
CA PRO A 308 -2.79 7.52 14.24
C PRO A 308 -3.27 6.84 12.96
N LEU A 309 -2.98 7.49 11.82
CA LEU A 309 -3.15 6.94 10.48
C LEU A 309 -1.79 6.44 9.96
N GLU A 310 -1.71 5.19 9.53
CA GLU A 310 -0.53 4.58 8.91
C GLU A 310 -0.58 4.80 7.40
N VAL A 311 -0.23 6.00 6.94
CA VAL A 311 -0.38 6.39 5.54
C VAL A 311 0.75 5.79 4.70
N CYS A 312 0.39 5.15 3.56
CA CYS A 312 1.27 4.47 2.64
C CYS A 312 1.11 5.07 1.23
N PRO A 313 1.77 6.20 0.90
CA PRO A 313 1.45 6.97 -0.30
C PRO A 313 1.66 6.20 -1.60
N THR A 314 2.80 5.53 -1.79
CA THR A 314 3.07 4.79 -3.03
C THR A 314 2.05 3.68 -3.24
N SER A 315 1.71 2.90 -2.19
CA SER A 315 0.63 1.91 -2.22
C SER A 315 -0.69 2.53 -2.66
N ASN A 316 -1.12 3.60 -2.00
CA ASN A 316 -2.40 4.26 -2.30
C ASN A 316 -2.46 4.84 -3.72
N PHE A 317 -1.31 5.27 -4.29
CA PHE A 317 -1.22 5.67 -5.69
C PHE A 317 -1.34 4.47 -6.64
N GLN A 318 -0.70 3.35 -6.32
CA GLN A 318 -0.68 2.16 -7.17
C GLN A 318 -1.98 1.36 -7.10
N THR A 319 -2.64 1.31 -5.93
CA THR A 319 -3.95 0.67 -5.74
C THR A 319 -5.12 1.56 -6.18
N CYS A 320 -4.86 2.79 -6.63
CA CYS A 320 -5.88 3.78 -6.98
C CYS A 320 -6.90 3.96 -5.84
N ALA A 321 -6.42 4.09 -4.60
CA ALA A 321 -7.25 4.18 -3.40
C ALA A 321 -8.25 5.36 -3.44
N LEU A 322 -7.95 6.40 -4.22
CA LEU A 322 -8.84 7.54 -4.48
C LEU A 322 -9.11 7.66 -5.99
N GLU A 323 -10.31 8.13 -6.36
CA GLU A 323 -10.66 8.44 -7.75
C GLU A 323 -9.80 9.58 -8.32
N ASP A 324 -9.47 10.57 -7.49
CA ASP A 324 -8.65 11.74 -7.84
C ASP A 324 -7.45 11.84 -6.89
N MET A 325 -6.31 11.31 -7.33
CA MET A 325 -5.07 11.31 -6.53
C MET A 325 -4.44 12.70 -6.36
N ASP A 326 -4.91 13.72 -7.08
CA ASP A 326 -4.51 15.11 -6.81
C ASP A 326 -5.10 15.64 -5.50
N LYS A 327 -6.20 15.03 -5.04
CA LYS A 327 -6.86 15.31 -3.75
C LYS A 327 -6.36 14.43 -2.61
N TYR A 328 -5.20 13.77 -2.76
CA TYR A 328 -4.66 12.92 -1.71
C TYR A 328 -4.51 13.69 -0.39
N PRO A 329 -5.16 13.26 0.71
CA PRO A 329 -5.46 14.12 1.86
C PRO A 329 -4.29 14.27 2.86
N PHE A 330 -3.08 13.81 2.53
CA PHE A 330 -1.95 13.73 3.43
C PHE A 330 -1.62 15.05 4.14
N LEU A 331 -1.48 16.14 3.36
CA LEU A 331 -1.17 17.45 3.92
C LEU A 331 -2.34 18.01 4.73
N ASP A 332 -3.57 17.88 4.22
CA ASP A 332 -4.79 18.31 4.89
C ASP A 332 -4.95 17.63 6.27
N PHE A 333 -4.70 16.32 6.35
CA PHE A 333 -4.72 15.58 7.62
C PHE A 333 -3.67 16.14 8.61
N LEU A 334 -2.46 16.36 8.13
CA LEU A 334 -1.37 16.87 8.95
C LEU A 334 -1.67 18.28 9.46
N GLU A 335 -2.20 19.18 8.60
CA GLU A 335 -2.59 20.54 8.96
C GLU A 335 -3.79 20.59 9.91
N LYS A 336 -4.72 19.66 9.81
CA LYS A 336 -5.82 19.48 10.77
C LYS A 336 -5.36 18.93 12.12
N GLY A 337 -4.10 18.52 12.22
CA GLY A 337 -3.50 17.97 13.44
C GLY A 337 -3.80 16.51 13.71
N LEU A 338 -4.17 15.72 12.67
CA LEU A 338 -4.25 14.27 12.79
C LEU A 338 -2.85 13.68 12.99
N LYS A 339 -2.77 12.56 13.68
CA LYS A 339 -1.53 11.83 13.92
C LYS A 339 -1.19 10.98 12.68
N VAL A 340 -0.59 11.60 11.67
CA VAL A 340 -0.18 10.90 10.44
C VAL A 340 1.22 10.31 10.61
N THR A 341 1.40 9.04 10.25
CA THR A 341 2.70 8.39 10.06
C THR A 341 2.91 8.08 8.59
N LEU A 342 4.16 7.92 8.16
CA LEU A 342 4.52 7.61 6.79
C LEU A 342 5.20 6.25 6.74
N ASN A 343 4.75 5.34 5.89
CA ASN A 343 5.12 3.94 5.86
C ASN A 343 5.25 3.43 4.44
N THR A 344 5.82 2.22 4.27
CA THR A 344 6.10 1.66 2.94
C THR A 344 5.06 0.67 2.44
N ASP A 345 4.30 -0.01 3.33
CA ASP A 345 3.38 -1.09 3.00
C ASP A 345 4.10 -2.29 2.35
N ASP A 346 4.10 -2.41 1.03
CA ASP A 346 4.62 -3.53 0.25
C ASP A 346 5.85 -3.10 -0.56
N MET A 347 6.91 -2.65 0.12
CA MET A 347 8.06 -1.98 -0.49
C MET A 347 8.70 -2.72 -1.67
N GLY A 348 8.69 -4.05 -1.67
CA GLY A 348 9.23 -4.89 -2.73
C GLY A 348 8.33 -4.91 -3.95
N ILE A 349 7.01 -5.03 -3.74
CA ILE A 349 5.98 -5.02 -4.80
C ILE A 349 5.86 -3.63 -5.40
N GLU A 350 5.93 -2.59 -4.59
CA GLU A 350 5.75 -1.20 -4.99
C GLU A 350 7.02 -0.56 -5.57
N GLY A 351 8.18 -1.18 -5.37
CA GLY A 351 9.46 -0.61 -5.78
C GLY A 351 9.80 0.68 -5.03
N THR A 352 9.46 0.77 -3.75
CA THR A 352 9.66 1.92 -2.89
C THR A 352 10.53 1.59 -1.67
N TYR A 353 10.83 2.60 -0.85
CA TYR A 353 11.47 2.51 0.46
C TYR A 353 11.18 3.78 1.25
N LEU A 354 11.26 3.72 2.57
CA LEU A 354 10.73 4.77 3.43
C LEU A 354 11.32 6.16 3.18
N ALA A 355 12.63 6.27 2.95
CA ALA A 355 13.22 7.56 2.59
C ALA A 355 12.66 8.14 1.28
N LYS A 356 12.30 7.27 0.31
CA LYS A 356 11.66 7.67 -0.95
C LYS A 356 10.21 8.15 -0.72
N GLU A 357 9.48 7.52 0.22
CA GLU A 357 8.16 8.02 0.62
C GLU A 357 8.25 9.44 1.16
N PHE A 358 9.21 9.72 2.05
CA PHE A 358 9.47 11.08 2.55
C PHE A 358 9.85 12.05 1.42
N GLU A 359 10.74 11.65 0.50
CA GLU A 359 11.15 12.47 -0.67
C GLU A 359 9.94 12.78 -1.58
N ASN A 360 9.09 11.78 -1.85
CA ASN A 360 7.91 11.94 -2.68
C ASN A 360 6.91 12.93 -2.06
N MET A 361 6.65 12.80 -0.75
CA MET A 361 5.72 13.69 -0.04
C MET A 361 6.31 15.10 0.14
N GLU A 362 7.60 15.22 0.42
CA GLU A 362 8.29 16.52 0.44
C GLU A 362 8.18 17.22 -0.92
N LYS A 363 8.40 16.49 -2.01
CA LYS A 363 8.34 17.02 -3.38
C LYS A 363 6.92 17.44 -3.79
N LYS A 364 5.91 16.63 -3.42
CA LYS A 364 4.51 16.90 -3.74
C LYS A 364 3.95 18.08 -2.95
N TYR A 365 4.25 18.18 -1.65
CA TYR A 365 3.62 19.12 -0.72
C TYR A 365 4.56 20.19 -0.18
N ASN A 366 5.84 20.19 -0.57
CA ASN A 366 6.86 21.11 -0.05
C ASN A 366 6.94 21.08 1.48
N LEU A 367 6.96 19.85 2.07
CA LEU A 367 6.94 19.67 3.50
C LEU A 367 8.08 20.40 4.20
N THR A 368 7.75 21.15 5.25
CA THR A 368 8.73 21.80 6.10
C THR A 368 9.49 20.79 6.96
N TYR A 369 10.63 21.20 7.51
CA TYR A 369 11.38 20.40 8.48
C TYR A 369 10.51 19.99 9.68
N GLU A 370 9.73 20.92 10.23
CA GLU A 370 8.85 20.68 11.39
C GLU A 370 7.72 19.70 11.08
N GLN A 371 7.14 19.74 9.88
CA GLN A 371 6.15 18.77 9.45
C GLN A 371 6.75 17.36 9.34
N LYS A 372 7.94 17.22 8.74
CA LYS A 372 8.66 15.95 8.67
C LYS A 372 9.04 15.42 10.06
N LYS A 373 9.49 16.30 10.96
CA LYS A 373 9.75 15.97 12.36
C LYS A 373 8.49 15.49 13.08
N THR A 374 7.36 16.15 12.87
CA THR A 374 6.05 15.77 13.43
C THR A 374 5.65 14.37 12.97
N ILE A 375 5.81 14.03 11.68
CA ILE A 375 5.52 12.70 11.14
C ILE A 375 6.38 11.63 11.85
N LEU A 376 7.69 11.86 11.98
CA LEU A 376 8.59 10.93 12.68
C LEU A 376 8.23 10.78 14.17
N LEU A 377 7.88 11.86 14.86
CA LEU A 377 7.43 11.81 16.24
C LEU A 377 6.10 11.07 16.39
N ASN A 378 5.18 11.26 15.45
CA ASN A 378 3.94 10.47 15.40
C ASN A 378 4.26 8.98 15.27
N SER A 379 5.22 8.60 14.39
CA SER A 379 5.63 7.20 14.25
C SER A 379 6.20 6.64 15.55
N VAL A 380 7.07 7.38 16.26
CA VAL A 380 7.58 6.94 17.58
C VAL A 380 6.44 6.74 18.58
N ASN A 381 5.55 7.73 18.69
CA ASN A 381 4.48 7.70 19.68
C ASN A 381 3.45 6.60 19.39
N ALA A 382 3.20 6.31 18.11
CA ALA A 382 2.25 5.31 17.64
C ALA A 382 2.81 3.86 17.68
N ALA A 383 4.13 3.68 17.81
CA ALA A 383 4.77 2.36 17.81
C ALA A 383 4.25 1.46 18.94
N PHE A 384 3.97 0.20 18.63
CA PHE A 384 3.61 -0.83 19.61
C PHE A 384 4.87 -1.37 20.27
N THR A 385 5.37 -0.61 21.24
CA THR A 385 6.58 -0.92 21.99
C THR A 385 6.56 -0.25 23.36
N THR A 386 7.62 -0.44 24.16
CA THR A 386 7.72 0.15 25.51
C THR A 386 8.12 1.62 25.47
N GLU A 387 7.81 2.37 26.53
CA GLU A 387 8.20 3.79 26.62
C GLU A 387 9.73 3.97 26.66
N GLU A 388 10.49 2.98 27.18
CA GLU A 388 11.96 3.01 27.14
C GLU A 388 12.48 2.96 25.69
N VAL A 389 11.84 2.15 24.85
CA VAL A 389 12.18 2.07 23.42
C VAL A 389 11.81 3.36 22.71
N LYS A 390 10.61 3.91 22.97
CA LYS A 390 10.17 5.19 22.37
C LYS A 390 11.11 6.33 22.77
N ALA A 391 11.58 6.37 24.02
CA ALA A 391 12.54 7.38 24.47
C ALA A 391 13.87 7.28 23.70
N LYS A 392 14.41 6.07 23.51
CA LYS A 392 15.63 5.84 22.71
C LYS A 392 15.44 6.23 21.25
N LEU A 393 14.28 5.90 20.65
CA LEU A 393 13.98 6.27 19.27
C LEU A 393 13.92 7.81 19.10
N LYS A 394 13.33 8.54 20.06
CA LYS A 394 13.34 10.02 20.07
C LYS A 394 14.76 10.58 20.14
N GLU A 395 15.60 10.04 21.02
CA GLU A 395 17.01 10.43 21.13
C GLU A 395 17.76 10.16 19.81
N GLU A 396 17.57 9.00 19.19
CA GLU A 396 18.20 8.64 17.92
C GLU A 396 17.76 9.51 16.74
N LEU A 397 16.52 10.00 16.77
CA LEU A 397 15.97 10.93 15.77
C LEU A 397 16.43 12.39 16.02
N GLY A 398 17.02 12.68 17.19
CA GLY A 398 17.38 14.03 17.60
C GLY A 398 16.16 14.89 17.94
N CYS A 399 15.13 14.28 18.52
CA CYS A 399 13.86 14.92 18.83
C CYS A 399 13.61 15.05 20.33
#